data_5be0faf8853c7e60d9ccd182cf8e4d37
#
_entry.id   5be0faf8853c7e60d9ccd182cf8e4d37
#
_cell.length_a   1.000
_cell.length_b   1.000
_cell.length_c   1.000
_cell.angle_alpha   90.00
_cell.angle_beta   90.00
_cell.angle_gamma   90.00
#
_symmetry.space_group_name_H-M   'P 1'
#
loop_
_entity.id
_entity.type
_entity.pdbx_description
1 polymer ?
#
loop_
_entity_poly.entity_id
_entity_poly.type
_entity_poly.pdbx_seq_one_letter_code
_entity_poly.pdbx_strand_id
1 'polypeptide(L)'
;MICYNRIISAYNVIFKLILLVLSMKKLGLATALLLAMTGAQAYQFQVEGQSEQIETENAHNKFTGAVQGTYYLSNVDSKKGPLAEAAFMNQASNVALAYNYGKYSSSVSDVKFNSQTFGAKAEAYVPTSLVPVYASAAYNHTYQDNKNGVNDNNGDRYAVEVGAMIAPNFLIAAGYTRVADKAQATYDAFDILEDGVAKAGFDRATIGDKKDVATARAKYVGAIDGTNMALGFEAGLIYGENTAYTLKSDLYFTPKLSVGASYAETSADMPNDNQTIWSANVNYFVTDDLSVTAKYTSTNALGSNPDTQTVGLNAKYRF
;
A
#
# COMPACT_ATOMS: atom_id res chain seq x y z
N MET A 1 30.86 -9.08 -14.15
CA MET A 1 31.08 -7.80 -13.45
C MET A 1 29.78 -7.17 -12.95
N ILE A 2 28.67 -7.28 -13.66
CA ILE A 2 27.35 -6.70 -13.31
C ILE A 2 26.70 -7.34 -12.06
N CYS A 3 26.84 -8.66 -11.83
CA CYS A 3 26.30 -9.32 -10.62
C CYS A 3 26.98 -8.90 -9.32
N TYR A 4 28.28 -8.58 -9.34
CA TYR A 4 29.03 -8.21 -8.14
C TYR A 4 28.61 -6.83 -7.59
N ASN A 5 28.32 -5.87 -8.47
CA ASN A 5 27.82 -4.55 -8.07
C ASN A 5 26.41 -4.59 -7.48
N ARG A 6 25.54 -5.52 -7.91
CA ARG A 6 24.19 -5.69 -7.34
C ARG A 6 24.22 -6.28 -5.93
N ILE A 7 25.18 -7.18 -5.63
CA ILE A 7 25.33 -7.76 -4.28
C ILE A 7 25.83 -6.70 -3.30
N ILE A 8 26.77 -5.85 -3.71
CA ILE A 8 27.30 -4.75 -2.87
C ILE A 8 26.20 -3.70 -2.60
N SER A 9 25.35 -3.40 -3.59
CA SER A 9 24.21 -2.52 -3.43
C SER A 9 23.21 -3.06 -2.39
N ALA A 10 22.87 -4.34 -2.45
CA ALA A 10 21.98 -4.99 -1.48
C ALA A 10 22.56 -4.98 -0.07
N TYR A 11 23.87 -5.20 0.08
CA TYR A 11 24.55 -5.16 1.37
C TYR A 11 24.53 -3.75 2.00
N ASN A 12 24.73 -2.71 1.19
CA ASN A 12 24.66 -1.32 1.63
C ASN A 12 23.23 -0.93 2.04
N VAL A 13 22.20 -1.45 1.37
CA VAL A 13 20.79 -1.23 1.70
C VAL A 13 20.45 -1.87 3.06
N ILE A 14 20.87 -3.12 3.29
CA ILE A 14 20.63 -3.82 4.56
C ILE A 14 21.37 -3.11 5.72
N PHE A 15 22.59 -2.65 5.49
CA PHE A 15 23.38 -1.94 6.51
C PHE A 15 22.77 -0.57 6.86
N LYS A 16 22.25 0.18 5.85
CA LYS A 16 21.50 1.42 6.07
C LYS A 16 20.18 1.17 6.80
N LEU A 17 19.51 0.05 6.53
CA LEU A 17 18.29 -0.36 7.22
C LEU A 17 18.53 -0.58 8.73
N ILE A 18 19.62 -1.26 9.07
CA ILE A 18 20.04 -1.49 10.47
C ILE A 18 20.35 -0.16 11.17
N LEU A 19 21.02 0.77 10.48
CA LEU A 19 21.32 2.11 11.01
C LEU A 19 20.04 2.96 11.20
N LEU A 20 19.05 2.83 10.31
CA LEU A 20 17.75 3.52 10.41
C LEU A 20 16.98 3.04 11.66
N VAL A 21 16.95 1.74 11.91
CA VAL A 21 16.33 1.14 13.11
C VAL A 21 17.00 1.64 14.39
N LEU A 22 18.32 1.83 14.38
CA LEU A 22 19.10 2.33 15.53
C LEU A 22 18.90 3.84 15.79
N SER A 23 18.52 4.63 14.78
CA SER A 23 18.28 6.08 14.92
C SER A 23 16.88 6.44 15.45
N MET A 24 15.95 5.50 15.53
CA MET A 24 14.56 5.68 15.93
C MET A 24 14.33 5.80 17.45
N LYS A 25 15.29 6.30 18.22
CA LYS A 25 15.18 6.50 19.67
C LYS A 25 14.02 7.42 20.12
N LYS A 26 13.43 8.18 19.21
CA LYS A 26 12.28 9.07 19.51
C LYS A 26 10.91 8.41 19.33
N LEU A 27 10.82 7.22 18.70
CA LEU A 27 9.57 6.46 18.58
C LEU A 27 9.25 5.62 19.81
N GLY A 28 10.22 5.42 20.72
CA GLY A 28 10.07 4.55 21.88
C GLY A 28 9.00 4.96 22.90
N LEU A 29 8.61 6.24 22.94
CA LEU A 29 7.62 6.72 23.91
C LEU A 29 6.17 6.43 23.48
N ALA A 30 5.88 6.47 22.17
CA ALA A 30 4.56 6.11 21.65
C ALA A 30 4.32 4.58 21.75
N THR A 31 5.36 3.79 21.56
CA THR A 31 5.30 2.31 21.64
C THR A 31 5.06 1.84 23.09
N ALA A 32 5.59 2.53 24.10
CA ALA A 32 5.43 2.14 25.50
C ALA A 32 3.99 2.34 26.01
N LEU A 33 3.26 3.31 25.50
CA LEU A 33 1.85 3.55 25.87
C LEU A 33 0.90 2.50 25.25
N LEU A 34 1.28 1.89 24.15
CA LEU A 34 0.49 0.89 23.43
C LEU A 34 0.65 -0.52 24.01
N LEU A 35 1.74 -0.83 24.69
CA LEU A 35 2.03 -2.15 25.27
C LEU A 35 1.23 -2.50 26.53
N ALA A 36 0.43 -1.57 27.07
CA ALA A 36 -0.29 -1.77 28.32
C ALA A 36 -1.66 -2.48 28.17
N MET A 37 -2.11 -2.79 26.96
CA MET A 37 -3.41 -3.41 26.69
C MET A 37 -3.21 -4.83 26.15
N THR A 38 -2.77 -5.76 27.00
CA THR A 38 -2.54 -7.16 26.63
C THR A 38 -3.80 -8.00 26.84
N GLY A 39 -4.18 -8.80 25.84
CA GLY A 39 -4.99 -9.99 26.02
C GLY A 39 -6.32 -10.10 25.30
N ALA A 40 -6.67 -9.23 24.37
CA ALA A 40 -7.88 -9.42 23.57
C ALA A 40 -7.58 -10.27 22.33
N GLN A 41 -8.21 -11.45 22.20
CA GLN A 41 -8.15 -12.28 20.98
C GLN A 41 -8.99 -11.67 19.83
N ALA A 42 -9.51 -10.47 20.01
CA ALA A 42 -10.32 -9.72 19.06
C ALA A 42 -10.07 -8.22 19.27
N TYR A 43 -9.98 -7.48 18.17
CA TYR A 43 -9.70 -6.04 18.18
C TYR A 43 -10.76 -5.26 17.39
N GLN A 44 -10.93 -3.97 17.73
CA GLN A 44 -11.79 -3.04 16.98
C GLN A 44 -11.02 -1.84 16.42
N PHE A 45 -9.83 -1.58 16.92
CA PHE A 45 -8.99 -0.48 16.45
C PHE A 45 -7.67 -0.99 15.90
N GLN A 46 -7.19 -0.34 14.86
CA GLN A 46 -5.88 -0.56 14.29
C GLN A 46 -5.24 0.78 13.97
N VAL A 47 -3.99 0.95 14.36
CA VAL A 47 -3.14 2.07 13.94
C VAL A 47 -1.96 1.51 13.17
N GLU A 48 -1.64 2.15 12.07
CA GLU A 48 -0.58 1.72 11.17
C GLU A 48 0.27 2.92 10.78
N GLY A 49 1.58 2.74 10.76
CA GLY A 49 2.53 3.77 10.35
C GLY A 49 3.57 3.21 9.40
N GLN A 50 3.92 3.97 8.38
CA GLN A 50 4.87 3.59 7.35
C GLN A 50 5.89 4.69 7.11
N SER A 51 7.10 4.27 6.80
CA SER A 51 8.19 5.15 6.36
C SER A 51 8.90 4.49 5.18
N GLU A 52 9.10 5.24 4.10
CA GLU A 52 9.81 4.77 2.91
C GLU A 52 10.93 5.71 2.53
N GLN A 53 12.04 5.13 2.13
CA GLN A 53 13.15 5.80 1.48
C GLN A 53 13.13 5.45 -0.01
N ILE A 54 13.22 6.47 -0.86
CA ILE A 54 13.15 6.35 -2.30
C ILE A 54 14.53 6.68 -2.86
N GLU A 55 15.09 5.75 -3.64
CA GLU A 55 16.34 5.95 -4.38
C GLU A 55 16.02 5.97 -5.88
N THR A 56 16.52 6.99 -6.57
CA THR A 56 16.40 7.15 -8.02
C THR A 56 17.76 7.62 -8.53
N GLU A 57 18.18 7.21 -9.73
CA GLU A 57 19.51 7.53 -10.29
C GLU A 57 19.86 9.03 -10.26
N ASN A 58 18.87 9.91 -10.36
CA ASN A 58 19.05 11.36 -10.52
C ASN A 58 18.37 12.19 -9.44
N ALA A 59 18.05 11.64 -8.27
CA ALA A 59 17.39 12.41 -7.23
C ALA A 59 17.81 11.98 -5.82
N HIS A 60 18.16 12.97 -5.01
CA HIS A 60 18.57 12.80 -3.63
C HIS A 60 17.43 13.20 -2.66
N ASN A 61 17.40 12.58 -1.49
CA ASN A 61 16.50 12.93 -0.37
C ASN A 61 15.00 12.84 -0.69
N LYS A 62 14.55 11.65 -1.02
CA LYS A 62 13.11 11.34 -1.10
C LYS A 62 12.72 10.53 0.12
N PHE A 63 11.74 11.03 0.83
CA PHE A 63 11.18 10.40 2.01
C PHE A 63 9.66 10.44 1.92
N THR A 64 9.02 9.36 2.28
CA THR A 64 7.58 9.29 2.45
C THR A 64 7.27 8.68 3.79
N GLY A 65 6.36 9.32 4.54
CA GLY A 65 5.77 8.78 5.75
C GLY A 65 4.26 8.79 5.64
N ALA A 66 3.62 7.75 6.17
CA ALA A 66 2.18 7.62 6.19
C ALA A 66 1.71 7.08 7.53
N VAL A 67 0.48 7.44 7.91
CA VAL A 67 -0.21 6.93 9.10
C VAL A 67 -1.67 6.70 8.78
N GLN A 68 -2.25 5.63 9.35
CA GLN A 68 -3.66 5.29 9.24
C GLN A 68 -4.21 4.86 10.58
N GLY A 69 -5.44 5.28 10.87
CA GLY A 69 -6.28 4.75 11.93
C GLY A 69 -7.51 4.07 11.34
N THR A 70 -7.82 2.85 11.77
CA THR A 70 -8.99 2.08 11.32
C THR A 70 -9.84 1.70 12.53
N TYR A 71 -11.13 1.94 12.43
CA TYR A 71 -12.13 1.45 13.38
C TYR A 71 -13.02 0.42 12.71
N TYR A 72 -13.08 -0.78 13.28
CA TYR A 72 -13.95 -1.86 12.84
C TYR A 72 -15.29 -1.80 13.57
N LEU A 73 -16.38 -1.93 12.83
CA LEU A 73 -17.75 -1.83 13.39
C LEU A 73 -18.11 -3.02 14.28
N SER A 74 -17.34 -4.11 14.19
CA SER A 74 -17.45 -5.31 15.03
C SER A 74 -16.07 -5.81 15.40
N ASN A 75 -15.98 -6.60 16.47
CA ASN A 75 -14.73 -7.24 16.86
C ASN A 75 -14.18 -8.14 15.75
N VAL A 76 -12.91 -7.99 15.43
CA VAL A 76 -12.17 -8.82 14.47
C VAL A 76 -11.48 -9.96 15.21
N ASP A 77 -11.92 -11.19 14.97
CA ASP A 77 -11.31 -12.38 15.55
C ASP A 77 -10.00 -12.72 14.85
N SER A 78 -8.91 -12.73 15.63
CA SER A 78 -7.56 -13.02 15.14
C SER A 78 -7.31 -14.52 14.86
N LYS A 79 -8.24 -15.42 15.19
CA LYS A 79 -8.05 -16.87 15.05
C LYS A 79 -8.49 -17.46 13.72
N LYS A 80 -9.11 -16.69 12.85
CA LYS A 80 -9.71 -17.19 11.60
C LYS A 80 -8.70 -17.40 10.45
N GLY A 81 -7.41 -17.37 10.69
CA GLY A 81 -6.41 -17.56 9.64
C GLY A 81 -5.14 -16.75 9.90
N PRO A 82 -4.44 -16.33 8.83
CA PRO A 82 -3.28 -15.45 8.97
C PRO A 82 -3.66 -14.13 9.67
N LEU A 83 -2.87 -13.71 10.64
CA LEU A 83 -3.14 -12.48 11.39
C LEU A 83 -3.20 -11.25 10.46
N ALA A 84 -2.39 -11.22 9.40
CA ALA A 84 -2.41 -10.14 8.43
C ALA A 84 -3.77 -9.99 7.73
N GLU A 85 -4.50 -11.08 7.55
CA GLU A 85 -5.78 -11.14 6.82
C GLU A 85 -7.01 -11.25 7.73
N ALA A 86 -6.83 -11.07 9.05
CA ALA A 86 -7.91 -11.26 10.01
C ALA A 86 -9.15 -10.41 9.69
N ALA A 87 -9.00 -9.14 9.32
CA ALA A 87 -10.12 -8.27 8.96
C ALA A 87 -10.88 -8.76 7.73
N PHE A 88 -10.19 -9.19 6.68
CA PHE A 88 -10.77 -9.75 5.47
C PHE A 88 -11.51 -11.08 5.76
N MET A 89 -10.87 -11.99 6.50
CA MET A 89 -11.45 -13.29 6.87
C MET A 89 -12.67 -13.16 7.79
N ASN A 90 -12.79 -12.06 8.52
CA ASN A 90 -13.96 -11.73 9.33
C ASN A 90 -15.00 -10.93 8.56
N GLN A 91 -14.73 -10.52 7.31
CA GLN A 91 -15.59 -9.62 6.55
C GLN A 91 -15.94 -8.37 7.40
N ALA A 92 -14.91 -7.78 8.01
CA ALA A 92 -15.06 -6.75 9.02
C ALA A 92 -15.30 -5.38 8.38
N SER A 93 -16.53 -4.89 8.45
CA SER A 93 -16.88 -3.54 8.05
C SER A 93 -16.11 -2.52 8.89
N ASN A 94 -15.61 -1.45 8.25
CA ASN A 94 -14.74 -0.49 8.91
C ASN A 94 -14.83 0.91 8.32
N VAL A 95 -14.29 1.87 9.08
CA VAL A 95 -13.98 3.22 8.63
C VAL A 95 -12.51 3.52 8.94
N ALA A 96 -11.83 4.18 8.02
CA ALA A 96 -10.42 4.50 8.16
C ALA A 96 -10.13 5.95 7.77
N LEU A 97 -9.15 6.54 8.45
CA LEU A 97 -8.57 7.83 8.12
C LEU A 97 -7.08 7.64 7.90
N ALA A 98 -6.53 8.25 6.87
CA ALA A 98 -5.13 8.18 6.54
C ALA A 98 -4.54 9.56 6.27
N TYR A 99 -3.26 9.71 6.58
CA TYR A 99 -2.45 10.87 6.24
C TYR A 99 -1.11 10.42 5.69
N ASN A 100 -0.68 11.07 4.62
CA ASN A 100 0.61 10.84 4.01
C ASN A 100 1.36 12.15 3.83
N TYR A 101 2.68 12.11 4.03
CA TYR A 101 3.61 13.19 3.72
C TYR A 101 4.75 12.66 2.86
N GLY A 102 4.98 13.30 1.73
CA GLY A 102 6.10 13.00 0.82
C GLY A 102 6.94 14.23 0.54
N LYS A 103 8.26 14.05 0.46
CA LYS A 103 9.21 15.08 0.04
C LYS A 103 9.95 14.60 -1.20
N TYR A 104 9.97 15.44 -2.22
CA TYR A 104 10.67 15.19 -3.47
C TYR A 104 11.66 16.31 -3.77
N SER A 105 12.88 15.94 -4.19
CA SER A 105 13.89 16.87 -4.66
C SER A 105 14.68 16.21 -5.80
N SER A 106 14.70 16.82 -6.98
CA SER A 106 15.53 16.38 -8.10
C SER A 106 16.88 17.08 -8.06
N SER A 107 17.96 16.37 -8.40
CA SER A 107 19.31 16.93 -8.54
C SER A 107 19.60 17.44 -9.95
N VAL A 108 18.82 17.01 -10.95
CA VAL A 108 19.02 17.33 -12.37
C VAL A 108 18.13 18.50 -12.81
N SER A 109 16.92 18.55 -12.31
CA SER A 109 16.00 19.68 -12.48
C SER A 109 15.79 20.32 -11.12
N ASP A 110 15.78 21.64 -11.04
CA ASP A 110 15.56 22.36 -9.77
C ASP A 110 14.12 22.22 -9.24
N VAL A 111 13.54 21.02 -9.45
CA VAL A 111 12.18 20.65 -9.02
C VAL A 111 12.24 20.14 -7.59
N LYS A 112 11.54 20.84 -6.70
CA LYS A 112 11.34 20.46 -5.30
C LYS A 112 9.89 20.64 -4.93
N PHE A 113 9.28 19.63 -4.34
CA PHE A 113 7.93 19.77 -3.81
C PHE A 113 7.72 18.89 -2.57
N ASN A 114 6.76 19.30 -1.75
CA ASN A 114 6.20 18.49 -0.68
C ASN A 114 4.78 18.11 -1.07
N SER A 115 4.39 16.87 -0.78
CA SER A 115 3.03 16.37 -1.00
C SER A 115 2.44 15.96 0.33
N GLN A 116 1.19 16.33 0.57
CA GLN A 116 0.40 15.93 1.73
C GLN A 116 -0.94 15.39 1.23
N THR A 117 -1.30 14.17 1.65
CA THR A 117 -2.57 13.55 1.26
C THR A 117 -3.34 13.16 2.51
N PHE A 118 -4.61 13.57 2.56
CA PHE A 118 -5.58 13.15 3.58
C PHE A 118 -6.59 12.23 2.92
N GLY A 119 -6.83 11.06 3.54
CA GLY A 119 -7.77 10.07 3.04
C GLY A 119 -8.82 9.72 4.09
N ALA A 120 -10.06 9.48 3.62
CA ALA A 120 -11.13 8.85 4.38
C ALA A 120 -11.70 7.69 3.57
N LYS A 121 -11.89 6.52 4.19
CA LYS A 121 -12.40 5.31 3.54
C LYS A 121 -13.42 4.62 4.45
N ALA A 122 -14.45 4.05 3.85
CA ALA A 122 -15.38 3.15 4.53
C ALA A 122 -15.52 1.87 3.71
N GLU A 123 -15.56 0.73 4.38
CA GLU A 123 -15.80 -0.59 3.80
C GLU A 123 -16.93 -1.28 4.54
N ALA A 124 -17.84 -1.89 3.81
CA ALA A 124 -18.98 -2.60 4.35
C ALA A 124 -19.12 -4.00 3.75
N TYR A 125 -19.30 -4.98 4.60
CA TYR A 125 -19.71 -6.35 4.26
C TYR A 125 -21.11 -6.55 4.79
N VAL A 126 -22.07 -6.67 3.88
CA VAL A 126 -23.49 -6.79 4.22
C VAL A 126 -23.93 -8.23 3.98
N PRO A 127 -24.29 -9.00 5.05
CA PRO A 127 -24.83 -10.33 4.88
C PRO A 127 -26.14 -10.29 4.09
N THR A 128 -26.29 -11.18 3.12
CA THR A 128 -27.54 -11.38 2.37
C THR A 128 -27.91 -12.86 2.36
N SER A 129 -29.09 -13.18 1.87
CA SER A 129 -29.56 -14.56 1.76
C SER A 129 -28.80 -15.41 0.72
N LEU A 130 -28.08 -14.79 -0.20
CA LEU A 130 -27.31 -15.47 -1.25
C LEU A 130 -25.83 -15.49 -0.93
N VAL A 131 -25.19 -14.33 -1.01
CA VAL A 131 -23.75 -14.14 -0.73
C VAL A 131 -23.56 -12.78 -0.07
N PRO A 132 -22.61 -12.60 0.86
CA PRO A 132 -22.32 -11.30 1.44
C PRO A 132 -21.91 -10.29 0.34
N VAL A 133 -22.55 -9.13 0.35
CA VAL A 133 -22.21 -8.01 -0.56
C VAL A 133 -21.13 -7.16 0.07
N TYR A 134 -20.15 -6.79 -0.74
CA TYR A 134 -19.09 -5.86 -0.38
C TYR A 134 -19.34 -4.50 -1.03
N ALA A 135 -19.08 -3.44 -0.31
CA ALA A 135 -19.05 -2.09 -0.84
C ALA A 135 -17.97 -1.27 -0.15
N SER A 136 -17.29 -0.40 -0.89
CA SER A 136 -16.38 0.59 -0.33
C SER A 136 -16.53 1.93 -1.00
N ALA A 137 -16.17 2.99 -0.25
CA ALA A 137 -16.05 4.33 -0.76
C ALA A 137 -14.82 4.99 -0.11
N ALA A 138 -14.02 5.68 -0.91
CA ALA A 138 -12.85 6.40 -0.47
C ALA A 138 -12.80 7.81 -1.07
N TYR A 139 -12.29 8.75 -0.29
CA TYR A 139 -11.98 10.11 -0.69
C TYR A 139 -10.57 10.45 -0.26
N ASN A 140 -9.80 11.05 -1.16
CA ASN A 140 -8.48 11.57 -0.86
C ASN A 140 -8.36 13.00 -1.37
N HIS A 141 -7.73 13.87 -0.57
CA HIS A 141 -7.35 15.22 -0.95
C HIS A 141 -5.84 15.37 -0.84
N THR A 142 -5.20 15.80 -1.92
CA THR A 142 -3.75 15.99 -1.97
C THR A 142 -3.40 17.46 -2.17
N TYR A 143 -2.54 17.97 -1.31
CA TYR A 143 -1.85 19.26 -1.47
C TYR A 143 -0.41 19.03 -1.92
N GLN A 144 0.02 19.74 -2.94
CA GLN A 144 1.39 19.74 -3.41
C GLN A 144 1.94 21.17 -3.35
N ASP A 145 2.88 21.40 -2.44
CA ASP A 145 3.60 22.65 -2.25
C ASP A 145 4.87 22.62 -3.11
N ASN A 146 4.85 23.35 -4.22
CA ASN A 146 5.97 23.43 -5.16
C ASN A 146 6.93 24.52 -4.73
N LYS A 147 8.21 24.19 -4.68
CA LYS A 147 9.31 25.15 -4.45
C LYS A 147 9.80 25.66 -5.80
N ASN A 148 10.50 26.81 -5.81
CA ASN A 148 11.11 27.41 -7.00
C ASN A 148 10.15 28.06 -8.00
N GLY A 149 9.10 28.74 -7.52
CA GLY A 149 8.26 29.62 -8.34
C GLY A 149 7.22 28.93 -9.23
N VAL A 150 7.04 27.61 -9.05
CA VAL A 150 5.93 26.87 -9.65
C VAL A 150 4.72 27.00 -8.73
N ASN A 151 3.52 27.22 -9.31
CA ASN A 151 2.29 27.30 -8.53
C ASN A 151 2.02 26.00 -7.77
N ASP A 152 1.49 26.13 -6.55
CA ASP A 152 1.00 25.01 -5.76
C ASP A 152 -0.13 24.30 -6.49
N ASN A 153 -0.23 23.00 -6.24
CA ASN A 153 -1.23 22.12 -6.82
C ASN A 153 -2.04 21.46 -5.72
N ASN A 154 -3.32 21.21 -6.01
CA ASN A 154 -4.16 20.34 -5.20
C ASN A 154 -5.06 19.50 -6.10
N GLY A 155 -5.64 18.45 -5.56
CA GLY A 155 -6.55 17.61 -6.29
C GLY A 155 -7.29 16.64 -5.38
N ASP A 156 -8.46 16.23 -5.84
CA ASP A 156 -9.37 15.32 -5.16
C ASP A 156 -9.44 13.99 -5.91
N ARG A 157 -9.52 12.90 -5.18
CA ARG A 157 -9.72 11.55 -5.70
C ARG A 157 -10.90 10.91 -4.97
N TYR A 158 -11.85 10.42 -5.75
CA TYR A 158 -13.02 9.66 -5.29
C TYR A 158 -12.94 8.25 -5.85
N ALA A 159 -13.16 7.25 -5.02
CA ALA A 159 -13.22 5.86 -5.45
C ALA A 159 -14.43 5.18 -4.80
N VAL A 160 -15.13 4.37 -5.57
CA VAL A 160 -16.19 3.49 -5.09
C VAL A 160 -15.97 2.09 -5.65
N GLU A 161 -16.29 1.08 -4.86
CA GLU A 161 -16.20 -0.31 -5.26
C GLU A 161 -17.40 -1.08 -4.73
N VAL A 162 -17.94 -1.99 -5.54
CA VAL A 162 -18.99 -2.93 -5.14
C VAL A 162 -18.60 -4.34 -5.56
N GLY A 163 -18.95 -5.32 -4.75
CA GLY A 163 -18.55 -6.69 -4.99
C GLY A 163 -19.36 -7.70 -4.17
N ALA A 164 -18.92 -8.94 -4.20
CA ALA A 164 -19.51 -10.02 -3.44
C ALA A 164 -18.45 -11.01 -2.95
N MET A 165 -18.68 -11.55 -1.76
CA MET A 165 -17.93 -12.68 -1.23
C MET A 165 -18.51 -13.96 -1.81
N ILE A 166 -17.99 -14.41 -2.95
CA ILE A 166 -18.49 -15.63 -3.63
C ILE A 166 -18.12 -16.92 -2.89
N ALA A 167 -17.17 -16.84 -1.97
CA ALA A 167 -16.88 -17.79 -0.89
C ALA A 167 -16.49 -16.99 0.36
N PRO A 168 -16.49 -17.59 1.57
CA PRO A 168 -16.14 -16.88 2.81
C PRO A 168 -14.78 -16.17 2.79
N ASN A 169 -13.89 -16.58 1.91
CA ASN A 169 -12.51 -16.13 1.75
C ASN A 169 -12.18 -15.70 0.32
N PHE A 170 -13.19 -15.46 -0.53
CA PHE A 170 -13.00 -15.04 -1.92
C PHE A 170 -13.93 -13.88 -2.29
N LEU A 171 -13.35 -12.71 -2.49
CA LEU A 171 -14.00 -11.48 -2.95
C LEU A 171 -13.79 -11.29 -4.45
N ILE A 172 -14.83 -10.89 -5.15
CA ILE A 172 -14.76 -10.27 -6.48
C ILE A 172 -15.46 -8.92 -6.39
N ALA A 173 -14.82 -7.87 -6.90
CA ALA A 173 -15.36 -6.53 -6.87
C ALA A 173 -15.04 -5.75 -8.15
N ALA A 174 -15.88 -4.80 -8.48
CA ALA A 174 -15.69 -3.82 -9.55
C ALA A 174 -15.88 -2.42 -8.98
N GLY A 175 -15.14 -1.47 -9.49
CA GLY A 175 -15.13 -0.12 -8.97
C GLY A 175 -14.97 0.96 -10.04
N TYR A 176 -15.04 2.18 -9.57
CA TYR A 176 -14.84 3.38 -10.36
C TYR A 176 -14.06 4.39 -9.52
N THR A 177 -13.04 4.96 -10.14
CA THR A 177 -12.23 6.02 -9.55
C THR A 177 -12.29 7.26 -10.43
N ARG A 178 -12.51 8.41 -9.80
CA ARG A 178 -12.48 9.72 -10.45
C ARG A 178 -11.49 10.63 -9.75
N VAL A 179 -10.68 11.33 -10.55
CA VAL A 179 -9.77 12.37 -10.10
C VAL A 179 -10.33 13.72 -10.59
N ALA A 180 -10.60 14.63 -9.65
CA ALA A 180 -11.03 15.98 -9.95
C ALA A 180 -9.83 16.94 -9.97
N ASP A 181 -9.95 18.00 -10.75
CA ASP A 181 -9.01 19.10 -10.94
C ASP A 181 -7.69 18.68 -11.60
N LYS A 182 -6.59 18.59 -10.89
CA LYS A 182 -5.29 18.26 -11.47
C LYS A 182 -4.88 16.84 -11.13
N ALA A 183 -5.15 15.91 -12.04
CA ALA A 183 -4.87 14.48 -11.90
C ALA A 183 -3.42 14.18 -11.50
N GLN A 184 -2.47 14.99 -11.93
CA GLN A 184 -1.04 14.79 -11.66
C GLN A 184 -0.62 14.97 -10.20
N ALA A 185 -1.49 15.51 -9.34
CA ALA A 185 -1.18 15.77 -7.94
C ALA A 185 -1.83 14.80 -6.96
N THR A 186 -2.77 13.94 -7.40
CA THR A 186 -3.57 13.13 -6.47
C THR A 186 -3.00 11.74 -6.23
N TYR A 187 -2.89 11.39 -4.94
CA TYR A 187 -2.52 10.05 -4.49
C TYR A 187 -3.67 9.41 -3.72
N ASP A 188 -3.64 8.09 -3.62
CA ASP A 188 -4.43 7.37 -2.63
C ASP A 188 -3.56 7.13 -1.38
N ALA A 189 -4.01 7.66 -0.24
CA ALA A 189 -3.27 7.53 1.02
C ALA A 189 -3.29 6.09 1.55
N PHE A 190 -4.33 5.32 1.23
CA PHE A 190 -4.48 3.93 1.63
C PHE A 190 -3.56 3.02 0.81
N ASP A 191 -3.47 3.23 -0.51
CA ASP A 191 -2.55 2.49 -1.38
C ASP A 191 -1.08 2.73 -0.99
N ILE A 192 -0.73 3.95 -0.56
CA ILE A 192 0.61 4.24 -0.06
C ILE A 192 0.95 3.38 1.16
N LEU A 193 0.01 3.20 2.10
CA LEU A 193 0.20 2.38 3.28
C LEU A 193 0.23 0.89 2.95
N GLU A 194 -0.61 0.44 2.04
CA GLU A 194 -0.69 -0.98 1.66
C GLU A 194 0.47 -1.39 0.74
N ASP A 195 0.69 -0.65 -0.34
CA ASP A 195 1.59 -1.06 -1.43
C ASP A 195 2.80 -0.15 -1.62
N GLY A 196 2.83 0.99 -0.95
CA GLY A 196 3.95 1.94 -0.98
C GLY A 196 3.79 3.06 -2.01
N VAL A 197 4.60 4.10 -1.85
CA VAL A 197 4.52 5.32 -2.68
C VAL A 197 4.82 5.06 -4.16
N ALA A 198 5.69 4.10 -4.46
CA ALA A 198 6.03 3.76 -5.84
C ALA A 198 4.81 3.17 -6.58
N LYS A 199 4.04 2.27 -5.93
CA LYS A 199 2.81 1.71 -6.49
C LYS A 199 1.72 2.76 -6.62
N ALA A 200 1.52 3.61 -5.61
CA ALA A 200 0.56 4.72 -5.68
C ALA A 200 0.91 5.71 -6.81
N GLY A 201 2.20 5.94 -7.06
CA GLY A 201 2.69 6.72 -8.20
C GLY A 201 2.42 6.06 -9.55
N PHE A 202 2.59 4.73 -9.63
CA PHE A 202 2.26 3.92 -10.80
C PHE A 202 0.76 3.98 -11.12
N ASP A 203 -0.12 3.80 -10.13
CA ASP A 203 -1.57 3.86 -10.31
C ASP A 203 -2.03 5.25 -10.76
N ARG A 204 -1.41 6.30 -10.20
CA ARG A 204 -1.65 7.67 -10.64
C ARG A 204 -1.26 7.88 -12.11
N ALA A 205 -0.10 7.36 -12.53
CA ALA A 205 0.35 7.44 -13.92
C ALA A 205 -0.59 6.67 -14.86
N THR A 206 -1.13 5.53 -14.41
CA THR A 206 -2.11 4.74 -15.17
C THR A 206 -3.42 5.48 -15.39
N ILE A 207 -3.90 6.25 -14.38
CA ILE A 207 -5.11 7.07 -14.51
C ILE A 207 -4.92 8.15 -15.58
N GLY A 208 -3.70 8.73 -15.68
CA GLY A 208 -3.34 9.71 -16.69
C GLY A 208 -4.25 10.97 -16.65
N ASP A 209 -4.50 11.54 -17.83
CA ASP A 209 -5.30 12.78 -17.99
C ASP A 209 -6.83 12.52 -18.09
N LYS A 210 -7.24 11.26 -18.25
CA LYS A 210 -8.67 10.91 -18.41
C LYS A 210 -9.54 11.12 -17.18
N LYS A 211 -8.95 11.21 -16.02
CA LYS A 211 -9.63 11.48 -14.73
C LYS A 211 -10.62 10.41 -14.25
N ASP A 212 -11.10 9.55 -15.10
CA ASP A 212 -12.14 8.54 -14.84
C ASP A 212 -11.63 7.16 -15.25
N VAL A 213 -11.61 6.21 -14.32
CA VAL A 213 -11.18 4.83 -14.59
C VAL A 213 -12.14 3.83 -13.96
N ALA A 214 -12.35 2.71 -14.65
CA ALA A 214 -12.97 1.51 -14.09
C ALA A 214 -11.91 0.62 -13.45
N THR A 215 -12.27 -0.04 -12.35
CA THR A 215 -11.41 -0.98 -11.66
C THR A 215 -12.10 -2.33 -11.47
N ALA A 216 -11.32 -3.40 -11.40
CA ALA A 216 -11.81 -4.71 -10.99
C ALA A 216 -10.77 -5.37 -10.08
N ARG A 217 -11.23 -6.12 -9.09
CA ARG A 217 -10.38 -6.78 -8.10
C ARG A 217 -10.94 -8.15 -7.73
N ALA A 218 -10.02 -9.11 -7.58
CA ALA A 218 -10.31 -10.41 -6.99
C ALA A 218 -9.31 -10.67 -5.88
N LYS A 219 -9.79 -11.07 -4.68
CA LYS A 219 -8.95 -11.39 -3.52
C LYS A 219 -9.36 -12.72 -2.92
N TYR A 220 -8.38 -13.59 -2.71
CA TYR A 220 -8.52 -14.90 -2.10
C TYR A 220 -7.51 -15.10 -0.98
N VAL A 221 -7.93 -15.71 0.12
CA VAL A 221 -7.05 -16.18 1.21
C VAL A 221 -7.49 -17.53 1.66
N GLY A 222 -6.62 -18.55 1.58
CA GLY A 222 -7.01 -19.92 1.95
C GLY A 222 -5.85 -20.74 2.51
N ALA A 223 -6.21 -21.78 3.27
CA ALA A 223 -5.25 -22.75 3.77
C ALA A 223 -4.71 -23.61 2.61
N ILE A 224 -3.45 -24.05 2.73
CA ILE A 224 -2.84 -25.04 1.84
C ILE A 224 -3.02 -26.40 2.48
N ASP A 225 -3.79 -27.26 1.81
CA ASP A 225 -4.13 -28.58 2.30
C ASP A 225 -2.91 -29.42 2.71
N GLY A 226 -3.01 -30.10 3.85
CA GLY A 226 -1.93 -30.92 4.40
C GLY A 226 -0.79 -30.14 5.04
N THR A 227 -0.92 -28.81 5.21
CA THR A 227 0.09 -27.96 5.86
C THR A 227 -0.56 -27.03 6.89
N ASN A 228 0.28 -26.34 7.68
CA ASN A 228 -0.15 -25.23 8.54
C ASN A 228 0.00 -23.85 7.84
N MET A 229 0.22 -23.85 6.54
CA MET A 229 0.42 -22.64 5.75
C MET A 229 -0.89 -22.19 5.10
N ALA A 230 -0.92 -20.92 4.72
CA ALA A 230 -1.99 -20.34 3.90
C ALA A 230 -1.40 -19.53 2.76
N LEU A 231 -2.21 -19.33 1.71
CA LEU A 231 -1.88 -18.52 0.54
C LEU A 231 -2.89 -17.39 0.42
N GLY A 232 -2.38 -16.17 0.26
CA GLY A 232 -3.14 -15.00 -0.18
C GLY A 232 -2.84 -14.74 -1.65
N PHE A 233 -3.86 -14.37 -2.41
CA PHE A 233 -3.74 -13.96 -3.79
C PHE A 233 -4.68 -12.79 -4.06
N GLU A 234 -4.17 -11.76 -4.75
CA GLU A 234 -4.98 -10.64 -5.20
C GLU A 234 -4.60 -10.29 -6.64
N ALA A 235 -5.61 -10.10 -7.48
CA ALA A 235 -5.49 -9.61 -8.84
C ALA A 235 -6.29 -8.33 -9.01
N GLY A 236 -5.71 -7.34 -9.65
CA GLY A 236 -6.33 -6.04 -9.91
C GLY A 236 -6.22 -5.65 -11.38
N LEU A 237 -7.21 -4.88 -11.83
CA LEU A 237 -7.25 -4.26 -13.15
C LEU A 237 -7.67 -2.79 -12.98
N ILE A 238 -6.94 -1.89 -13.63
CA ILE A 238 -7.32 -0.50 -13.82
C ILE A 238 -7.49 -0.29 -15.31
N TYR A 239 -8.66 0.19 -15.73
CA TYR A 239 -8.99 0.46 -17.12
C TYR A 239 -9.39 1.93 -17.31
N GLY A 240 -8.54 2.67 -18.00
CA GLY A 240 -8.70 4.11 -18.23
C GLY A 240 -8.05 4.56 -19.53
N GLU A 241 -7.23 5.58 -19.48
CA GLU A 241 -6.37 5.98 -20.61
C GLU A 241 -5.34 4.90 -20.92
N ASN A 242 -4.70 4.40 -19.87
CA ASN A 242 -3.86 3.22 -19.92
C ASN A 242 -4.56 2.08 -19.17
N THR A 243 -4.18 0.86 -19.48
CA THR A 243 -4.65 -0.31 -18.75
C THR A 243 -3.51 -0.84 -17.88
N ALA A 244 -3.79 -1.09 -16.59
CA ALA A 244 -2.81 -1.71 -15.70
C ALA A 244 -3.36 -2.99 -15.09
N TYR A 245 -2.47 -3.96 -14.95
CA TYR A 245 -2.70 -5.24 -14.28
C TYR A 245 -1.83 -5.30 -13.03
N THR A 246 -2.40 -5.80 -11.94
CA THR A 246 -1.67 -6.05 -10.69
C THR A 246 -1.89 -7.48 -10.26
N LEU A 247 -0.82 -8.15 -9.83
CA LEU A 247 -0.86 -9.46 -9.19
C LEU A 247 -0.09 -9.37 -7.89
N LYS A 248 -0.66 -9.89 -6.80
CA LYS A 248 -0.05 -9.96 -5.47
C LYS A 248 -0.27 -11.35 -4.89
N SER A 249 0.74 -11.90 -4.26
CA SER A 249 0.65 -13.19 -3.58
C SER A 249 1.44 -13.15 -2.28
N ASP A 250 0.84 -13.63 -1.19
CA ASP A 250 1.45 -13.73 0.12
C ASP A 250 1.40 -15.18 0.60
N LEU A 251 2.55 -15.74 0.91
CA LEU A 251 2.67 -17.05 1.54
C LEU A 251 2.80 -16.87 3.06
N TYR A 252 1.82 -17.36 3.78
CA TYR A 252 1.78 -17.36 5.24
C TYR A 252 2.35 -18.68 5.75
N PHE A 253 3.61 -18.68 6.19
CA PHE A 253 4.26 -19.85 6.78
C PHE A 253 3.67 -20.24 8.12
N THR A 254 3.24 -19.24 8.87
CA THR A 254 2.50 -19.35 10.13
C THR A 254 1.46 -18.24 10.20
N PRO A 255 0.52 -18.25 11.13
CA PRO A 255 -0.39 -17.12 11.31
C PRO A 255 0.33 -15.77 11.51
N LYS A 256 1.60 -15.78 11.99
CA LYS A 256 2.38 -14.60 12.33
C LYS A 256 3.41 -14.18 11.28
N LEU A 257 3.83 -15.06 10.38
CA LEU A 257 4.92 -14.81 9.43
C LEU A 257 4.44 -15.02 8.00
N SER A 258 4.58 -14.00 7.18
CA SER A 258 4.37 -14.09 5.74
C SER A 258 5.50 -13.47 4.93
N VAL A 259 5.63 -13.96 3.71
CA VAL A 259 6.44 -13.39 2.64
C VAL A 259 5.55 -13.16 1.45
N GLY A 260 5.58 -11.97 0.90
CA GLY A 260 4.77 -11.58 -0.24
C GLY A 260 5.60 -11.08 -1.40
N ALA A 261 5.02 -11.18 -2.59
CA ALA A 261 5.52 -10.56 -3.81
C ALA A 261 4.36 -9.96 -4.59
N SER A 262 4.61 -8.86 -5.28
CA SER A 262 3.66 -8.29 -6.22
C SER A 262 4.34 -7.86 -7.51
N TYR A 263 3.54 -7.85 -8.58
CA TYR A 263 3.92 -7.36 -9.90
C TYR A 263 2.77 -6.56 -10.48
N ALA A 264 3.08 -5.43 -11.11
CA ALA A 264 2.12 -4.69 -11.89
C ALA A 264 2.78 -4.16 -13.18
N GLU A 265 1.98 -4.04 -14.22
CA GLU A 265 2.38 -3.55 -15.54
C GLU A 265 1.29 -2.67 -16.13
N THR A 266 1.69 -1.55 -16.74
CA THR A 266 0.80 -0.75 -17.60
C THR A 266 0.99 -1.16 -19.04
N SER A 267 -0.12 -1.28 -19.75
CA SER A 267 -0.14 -1.33 -21.22
C SER A 267 -0.43 0.08 -21.73
N ALA A 268 0.58 0.74 -22.29
CA ALA A 268 0.41 2.03 -22.95
C ALA A 268 0.18 1.84 -24.46
N ASP A 269 -0.52 2.79 -25.08
CA ASP A 269 -0.81 2.75 -26.53
C ASP A 269 0.44 2.93 -27.41
N MET A 270 1.58 3.34 -26.85
CA MET A 270 2.84 3.50 -27.57
C MET A 270 3.79 2.34 -27.29
N PRO A 271 4.45 1.79 -28.32
CA PRO A 271 5.51 0.80 -28.14
C PRO A 271 6.65 1.40 -27.30
N ASN A 272 7.08 0.68 -26.26
CA ASN A 272 8.11 1.03 -25.28
C ASN A 272 7.72 1.99 -24.16
N ASP A 273 6.43 2.25 -23.89
CA ASP A 273 5.98 3.06 -22.77
C ASP A 273 5.38 2.23 -21.59
N ASN A 274 5.49 0.91 -21.65
CA ASN A 274 5.06 0.05 -20.56
C ASN A 274 5.92 0.30 -19.31
N GLN A 275 5.28 0.66 -18.23
CA GLN A 275 5.92 0.76 -16.93
C GLN A 275 5.66 -0.52 -16.14
N THR A 276 6.70 -1.09 -15.54
CA THR A 276 6.59 -2.27 -14.68
C THR A 276 7.02 -1.93 -13.27
N ILE A 277 6.37 -2.55 -12.30
CA ILE A 277 6.72 -2.46 -10.90
C ILE A 277 6.64 -3.84 -10.27
N TRP A 278 7.61 -4.19 -9.46
CA TRP A 278 7.56 -5.38 -8.64
C TRP A 278 7.96 -5.06 -7.21
N SER A 279 7.40 -5.79 -6.28
CA SER A 279 7.80 -5.66 -4.88
C SER A 279 7.90 -7.02 -4.19
N ALA A 280 8.66 -7.04 -3.11
CA ALA A 280 8.73 -8.14 -2.17
C ALA A 280 8.61 -7.61 -0.74
N ASN A 281 7.93 -8.35 0.12
CA ASN A 281 7.75 -7.97 1.51
C ASN A 281 7.90 -9.17 2.45
N VAL A 282 8.25 -8.87 3.69
CA VAL A 282 8.20 -9.80 4.82
C VAL A 282 7.42 -9.12 5.93
N ASN A 283 6.37 -9.77 6.40
CA ASN A 283 5.57 -9.31 7.53
C ASN A 283 5.69 -10.29 8.70
N TYR A 284 5.93 -9.76 9.89
CA TYR A 284 6.06 -10.54 11.10
C TYR A 284 5.28 -9.92 12.26
N PHE A 285 4.38 -10.70 12.85
CA PHE A 285 3.67 -10.36 14.08
C PHE A 285 4.53 -10.71 15.30
N VAL A 286 5.11 -9.68 15.91
CA VAL A 286 5.91 -9.80 17.15
C VAL A 286 5.04 -10.30 18.30
N THR A 287 3.82 -9.76 18.38
CA THR A 287 2.73 -10.24 19.24
C THR A 287 1.50 -10.46 18.36
N ASP A 288 0.37 -10.92 18.88
CA ASP A 288 -0.87 -11.04 18.09
C ASP A 288 -1.42 -9.66 17.67
N ASP A 289 -0.99 -8.59 18.35
CA ASP A 289 -1.48 -7.24 18.14
C ASP A 289 -0.47 -6.33 17.41
N LEU A 290 0.83 -6.65 17.43
CA LEU A 290 1.90 -5.84 16.86
C LEU A 290 2.59 -6.55 15.71
N SER A 291 2.54 -5.99 14.51
CA SER A 291 3.33 -6.46 13.38
C SER A 291 4.31 -5.41 12.85
N VAL A 292 5.35 -5.90 12.21
CA VAL A 292 6.34 -5.12 11.48
C VAL A 292 6.47 -5.72 10.09
N THR A 293 6.46 -4.87 9.06
CA THR A 293 6.65 -5.26 7.66
C THR A 293 7.85 -4.53 7.10
N ALA A 294 8.75 -5.26 6.44
CA ALA A 294 9.77 -4.68 5.57
C ALA A 294 9.38 -4.96 4.12
N LYS A 295 9.47 -3.93 3.27
CA LYS A 295 9.11 -3.99 1.86
C LYS A 295 10.23 -3.41 1.00
N TYR A 296 10.50 -4.05 -0.13
CA TYR A 296 11.32 -3.52 -1.21
C TYR A 296 10.48 -3.43 -2.48
N THR A 297 10.57 -2.33 -3.19
CA THR A 297 9.87 -2.13 -4.47
C THR A 297 10.84 -1.58 -5.50
N SER A 298 10.77 -2.09 -6.71
CA SER A 298 11.53 -1.61 -7.86
C SER A 298 10.58 -1.30 -9.00
N THR A 299 10.72 -0.11 -9.57
CA THR A 299 9.97 0.36 -10.73
C THR A 299 10.94 0.50 -11.88
N ASN A 300 10.68 -0.20 -12.97
CA ASN A 300 11.38 0.03 -14.22
C ASN A 300 10.54 1.02 -15.03
N ALA A 301 11.07 2.19 -15.21
CA ALA A 301 10.45 3.19 -16.06
C ALA A 301 11.06 3.05 -17.46
N LEU A 302 10.23 2.80 -18.46
CA LEU A 302 10.66 2.81 -19.85
C LEU A 302 10.74 4.24 -20.37
N GLY A 303 11.66 4.50 -21.27
CA GLY A 303 11.91 5.84 -21.82
C GLY A 303 12.93 6.65 -21.04
N SER A 304 12.70 7.95 -20.88
CA SER A 304 13.62 8.91 -20.22
C SER A 304 13.47 8.99 -18.70
N ASN A 305 12.60 8.19 -18.08
CA ASN A 305 12.40 8.20 -16.64
C ASN A 305 13.40 7.24 -15.96
N PRO A 306 14.07 7.66 -14.90
CA PRO A 306 15.03 6.80 -14.20
C PRO A 306 14.32 5.71 -13.39
N ASP A 307 14.94 4.54 -13.32
CA ASP A 307 14.54 3.46 -12.43
C ASP A 307 14.47 3.95 -10.98
N THR A 308 13.43 3.53 -10.28
CA THR A 308 13.22 3.92 -8.88
C THR A 308 13.18 2.68 -7.99
N GLN A 309 13.91 2.74 -6.90
CA GLN A 309 13.89 1.71 -5.86
C GLN A 309 13.39 2.32 -4.56
N THR A 310 12.55 1.59 -3.83
CA THR A 310 12.07 2.01 -2.51
C THR A 310 12.29 0.91 -1.48
N VAL A 311 12.66 1.34 -0.28
CA VAL A 311 12.71 0.48 0.90
C VAL A 311 11.79 1.06 1.93
N GLY A 312 10.80 0.28 2.36
CA GLY A 312 9.79 0.66 3.31
C GLY A 312 9.81 -0.16 4.58
N LEU A 313 9.47 0.49 5.68
CA LEU A 313 9.17 -0.15 6.96
C LEU A 313 7.78 0.29 7.39
N ASN A 314 6.97 -0.68 7.81
CA ASN A 314 5.63 -0.47 8.31
C ASN A 314 5.51 -1.12 9.69
N ALA A 315 4.79 -0.47 10.58
CA ALA A 315 4.41 -1.04 11.87
C ALA A 315 2.90 -0.87 12.07
N LYS A 316 2.25 -1.93 12.53
CA LYS A 316 0.80 -2.00 12.72
C LYS A 316 0.51 -2.48 14.13
N TYR A 317 -0.36 -1.79 14.83
CA TYR A 317 -0.82 -2.15 16.16
C TYR A 317 -2.35 -2.19 16.23
N ARG A 318 -2.88 -3.21 16.91
CA ARG A 318 -4.31 -3.51 17.06
C ARG A 318 -4.71 -3.53 18.53
N PHE A 319 -5.92 -3.09 18.84
CA PHE A 319 -6.47 -3.11 20.21
C PHE A 319 -8.01 -3.05 20.24
#